data_f764567bed447491346eb5e10c53b516
#
_entry.id   f764567bed447491346eb5e10c53b516
#
_cell.length_a   1.000
_cell.length_b   1.000
_cell.length_c   1.000
_cell.angle_alpha   90.00
_cell.angle_beta   90.00
_cell.angle_gamma   90.00
#
_symmetry.space_group_name_H-M   'P 1'
#
loop_
_entity.id
_entity.type
_entity.pdbx_description
1 polymer ?
#
loop_
_entity_poly.entity_id
_entity_poly.type
_entity_poly.pdbx_seq_one_letter_code
_entity_poly.pdbx_strand_id
1 'polypeptide(L)'
;MRNKQLMIMSGIALVLGIIVFGPTLSNLHKVIKVNKQQKTELNKLEEKLQILEGIDKNLITDRVKKMEMVFPSDKPIVELLSSLSQLSAKHGLSFGGVSLSPGALTKTEEKKAETDLSDLTFSFEVGGEFNSVLKFLRELENTAPLMKIDKVGLTIKTNPLFDIITTMVAADIDVSAFYQPAPKSLGGISQPVKLLSRSEEAILSRLFNFTKFQAVLPVVQTGKTDLFDFGQ
;
A
#
# COMPACT_ATOMS: atom_id res chain seq x y z
N MET A 1 30.80 -19.63 -79.78
CA MET A 1 29.55 -20.06 -79.18
C MET A 1 29.74 -20.60 -77.73
N ARG A 2 30.82 -21.30 -77.41
CA ARG A 2 31.13 -21.96 -76.14
C ARG A 2 31.18 -21.02 -74.90
N ASN A 3 31.70 -19.77 -75.09
CA ASN A 3 31.81 -18.82 -73.98
C ASN A 3 30.43 -18.20 -73.56
N LYS A 4 29.45 -18.09 -74.46
CA LYS A 4 28.12 -17.61 -74.12
C LYS A 4 27.32 -18.68 -73.29
N GLN A 5 27.49 -19.94 -73.61
CA GLN A 5 26.87 -21.02 -72.85
C GLN A 5 27.46 -21.16 -71.45
N LEU A 6 28.79 -20.99 -71.27
CA LEU A 6 29.45 -20.96 -69.96
C LEU A 6 28.94 -19.78 -69.08
N MET A 7 28.75 -18.63 -69.68
CA MET A 7 28.23 -17.47 -68.94
C MET A 7 26.79 -17.67 -68.47
N ILE A 8 25.95 -18.29 -69.29
CA ILE A 8 24.56 -18.62 -68.92
C ILE A 8 24.49 -19.67 -67.79
N MET A 9 25.29 -20.71 -67.90
CA MET A 9 25.39 -21.73 -66.88
C MET A 9 25.88 -21.19 -65.52
N SER A 10 26.89 -20.32 -65.52
CA SER A 10 27.38 -19.59 -64.35
C SER A 10 26.30 -18.74 -63.71
N GLY A 11 25.52 -17.98 -64.53
CA GLY A 11 24.41 -17.17 -64.05
C GLY A 11 23.29 -18.02 -63.38
N ILE A 12 22.95 -19.14 -63.98
CA ILE A 12 21.91 -20.04 -63.41
C ILE A 12 22.42 -20.66 -62.08
N ALA A 13 23.68 -21.07 -62.01
CA ALA A 13 24.26 -21.62 -60.77
C ALA A 13 24.28 -20.58 -59.62
N LEU A 14 24.54 -19.31 -59.94
CA LEU A 14 24.55 -18.21 -58.98
C LEU A 14 23.15 -17.90 -58.46
N VAL A 15 22.14 -17.88 -59.34
CA VAL A 15 20.73 -17.71 -58.99
C VAL A 15 20.22 -18.85 -58.11
N LEU A 16 20.55 -20.09 -58.46
CA LEU A 16 20.21 -21.27 -57.66
C LEU A 16 20.90 -21.23 -56.29
N GLY A 17 22.15 -20.79 -56.22
CA GLY A 17 22.85 -20.55 -54.98
C GLY A 17 22.13 -19.56 -54.05
N ILE A 18 21.70 -18.42 -54.61
CA ILE A 18 20.97 -17.40 -53.81
C ILE A 18 19.60 -17.92 -53.33
N ILE A 19 18.90 -18.70 -54.17
CA ILE A 19 17.58 -19.27 -53.78
C ILE A 19 17.70 -20.31 -52.66
N VAL A 20 18.76 -21.09 -52.63
CA VAL A 20 18.95 -22.16 -51.63
C VAL A 20 19.59 -21.59 -50.36
N PHE A 21 20.62 -20.76 -50.47
CA PHE A 21 21.34 -20.19 -49.34
C PHE A 21 20.64 -18.98 -48.69
N GLY A 22 19.83 -18.24 -49.43
CA GLY A 22 19.10 -17.06 -48.91
C GLY A 22 18.23 -17.37 -47.67
N PRO A 23 17.30 -18.34 -47.77
CA PRO A 23 16.41 -18.68 -46.67
C PRO A 23 17.15 -19.32 -45.48
N THR A 24 18.23 -20.07 -45.74
CA THR A 24 19.05 -20.69 -44.65
C THR A 24 19.80 -19.64 -43.86
N LEU A 25 20.39 -18.64 -44.49
CA LEU A 25 21.05 -17.50 -43.84
C LEU A 25 20.06 -16.66 -43.04
N SER A 26 18.88 -16.41 -43.55
CA SER A 26 17.79 -15.70 -42.88
C SER A 26 17.35 -16.42 -41.59
N ASN A 27 17.16 -17.74 -41.67
CA ASN A 27 16.80 -18.57 -40.53
C ASN A 27 17.92 -18.62 -39.47
N LEU A 28 19.19 -18.68 -39.92
CA LEU A 28 20.34 -18.67 -39.00
C LEU A 28 20.39 -17.36 -38.20
N HIS A 29 20.15 -16.22 -38.84
CA HIS A 29 20.08 -14.91 -38.16
C HIS A 29 18.94 -14.84 -37.16
N LYS A 30 17.77 -15.40 -37.45
CA LYS A 30 16.65 -15.49 -36.51
C LYS A 30 16.98 -16.35 -35.31
N VAL A 31 17.59 -17.52 -35.53
CA VAL A 31 17.98 -18.44 -34.45
C VAL A 31 19.04 -17.81 -33.54
N ILE A 32 20.05 -17.13 -34.12
CA ILE A 32 21.06 -16.40 -33.34
C ILE A 32 20.43 -15.30 -32.51
N LYS A 33 19.49 -14.53 -33.09
CA LYS A 33 18.78 -13.46 -32.39
C LYS A 33 17.94 -14.02 -31.23
N VAL A 34 17.19 -15.08 -31.46
CA VAL A 34 16.38 -15.75 -30.42
C VAL A 34 17.28 -16.31 -29.31
N ASN A 35 18.36 -17.00 -29.66
CA ASN A 35 19.31 -17.51 -28.66
C ASN A 35 19.93 -16.38 -27.83
N LYS A 36 20.28 -15.25 -28.46
CA LYS A 36 20.80 -14.09 -27.73
C LYS A 36 19.79 -13.49 -26.78
N GLN A 37 18.50 -13.41 -27.20
CA GLN A 37 17.41 -12.96 -26.36
C GLN A 37 17.18 -13.90 -25.16
N GLN A 38 17.08 -15.20 -25.41
CA GLN A 38 16.91 -16.20 -24.37
C GLN A 38 18.08 -16.18 -23.37
N LYS A 39 19.32 -16.06 -23.84
CA LYS A 39 20.49 -15.92 -22.95
C LYS A 39 20.42 -14.67 -22.09
N THR A 40 19.95 -13.54 -22.65
CA THR A 40 19.78 -12.31 -21.89
C THR A 40 18.66 -12.44 -20.85
N GLU A 41 17.57 -13.10 -21.18
CA GLU A 41 16.49 -13.39 -20.23
C GLU A 41 16.94 -14.34 -19.12
N LEU A 42 17.70 -15.35 -19.46
CA LEU A 42 18.26 -16.32 -18.50
C LEU A 42 19.20 -15.63 -17.52
N ASN A 43 20.11 -14.80 -18.00
CA ASN A 43 21.00 -14.01 -17.13
C ASN A 43 20.21 -13.08 -16.17
N LYS A 44 19.14 -12.44 -16.66
CA LYS A 44 18.26 -11.62 -15.81
C LYS A 44 17.54 -12.43 -14.75
N LEU A 45 17.12 -13.64 -15.08
CA LEU A 45 16.47 -14.54 -14.14
C LEU A 45 17.45 -15.06 -13.08
N GLU A 46 18.68 -15.40 -13.48
CA GLU A 46 19.73 -15.81 -12.57
C GLU A 46 20.11 -14.68 -11.60
N GLU A 47 20.29 -13.46 -12.12
CA GLU A 47 20.52 -12.27 -11.27
C GLU A 47 19.39 -12.05 -10.28
N LYS A 48 18.14 -12.15 -10.76
CA LYS A 48 16.96 -12.03 -9.91
C LYS A 48 16.91 -13.11 -8.82
N LEU A 49 17.24 -14.34 -9.18
CA LEU A 49 17.26 -15.45 -8.24
C LEU A 49 18.34 -15.25 -7.18
N GLN A 50 19.53 -14.82 -7.56
CA GLN A 50 20.63 -14.51 -6.64
C GLN A 50 20.24 -13.38 -5.66
N ILE A 51 19.57 -12.31 -6.13
CA ILE A 51 19.05 -11.25 -5.27
C ILE A 51 18.02 -11.82 -4.29
N LEU A 52 17.07 -12.63 -4.76
CA LEU A 52 16.01 -13.20 -3.93
C LEU A 52 16.54 -14.21 -2.89
N GLU A 53 17.54 -14.99 -3.24
CA GLU A 53 18.20 -15.91 -2.30
C GLU A 53 19.01 -15.18 -1.23
N GLY A 54 19.60 -14.03 -1.57
CA GLY A 54 20.33 -13.18 -0.62
C GLY A 54 19.45 -12.43 0.37
N ILE A 55 18.13 -12.45 0.20
CA ILE A 55 17.19 -11.73 1.06
C ILE A 55 16.81 -12.58 2.28
N ASP A 56 17.00 -12.02 3.47
CA ASP A 56 16.50 -12.63 4.70
C ASP A 56 14.97 -12.56 4.76
N LYS A 57 14.33 -13.71 4.65
CA LYS A 57 12.87 -13.86 4.66
C LYS A 57 12.25 -13.36 5.96
N ASN A 58 12.93 -13.56 7.10
CA ASN A 58 12.42 -13.14 8.41
C ASN A 58 12.41 -11.61 8.49
N LEU A 59 13.48 -10.97 8.03
CA LEU A 59 13.58 -9.51 7.99
C LEU A 59 12.48 -8.90 7.11
N ILE A 60 12.22 -9.50 5.93
CA ILE A 60 11.14 -9.02 5.06
C ILE A 60 9.78 -9.23 5.70
N THR A 61 9.52 -10.38 6.28
CA THR A 61 8.25 -10.68 6.95
C THR A 61 7.97 -9.68 8.08
N ASP A 62 8.97 -9.35 8.88
CA ASP A 62 8.83 -8.34 9.93
C ASP A 62 8.60 -6.93 9.38
N ARG A 63 9.29 -6.57 8.30
CA ARG A 63 9.06 -5.29 7.61
C ARG A 63 7.65 -5.20 7.04
N VAL A 64 7.17 -6.25 6.38
CA VAL A 64 5.80 -6.31 5.84
C VAL A 64 4.77 -6.19 6.96
N LYS A 65 4.90 -6.93 8.06
CA LYS A 65 4.00 -6.81 9.20
C LYS A 65 3.96 -5.39 9.77
N LYS A 66 5.12 -4.73 9.90
CA LYS A 66 5.19 -3.34 10.35
C LYS A 66 4.56 -2.37 9.36
N MET A 67 4.75 -2.60 8.06
CA MET A 67 4.10 -1.81 7.01
C MET A 67 2.59 -1.97 7.03
N GLU A 68 2.09 -3.18 7.18
CA GLU A 68 0.65 -3.47 7.23
C GLU A 68 -0.05 -2.83 8.43
N MET A 69 0.65 -2.61 9.54
CA MET A 69 0.10 -1.84 10.65
C MET A 69 -0.05 -0.35 10.32
N VAL A 70 0.83 0.22 9.49
CA VAL A 70 0.82 1.64 9.12
C VAL A 70 -0.02 1.87 7.87
N PHE A 71 0.07 0.96 6.90
CA PHE A 71 -0.70 0.93 5.66
C PHE A 71 -1.43 -0.40 5.54
N PRO A 72 -2.60 -0.52 6.15
CA PRO A 72 -3.41 -1.75 6.06
C PRO A 72 -3.80 -2.08 4.62
N SER A 73 -3.93 -3.37 4.35
CA SER A 73 -4.39 -3.86 3.03
C SER A 73 -5.90 -3.65 2.83
N ASP A 74 -6.64 -3.59 3.92
CA ASP A 74 -8.08 -3.35 3.94
C ASP A 74 -8.42 -2.06 4.69
N LYS A 75 -9.68 -1.61 4.60
CA LYS A 75 -10.17 -0.43 5.33
C LYS A 75 -10.03 -0.64 6.85
N PRO A 76 -9.16 0.09 7.55
CA PRO A 76 -8.78 -0.19 8.94
C PRO A 76 -9.75 0.43 9.96
N ILE A 77 -11.04 0.15 9.86
CA ILE A 77 -12.07 0.84 10.69
C ILE A 77 -11.92 0.49 12.17
N VAL A 78 -11.69 -0.78 12.49
CA VAL A 78 -11.57 -1.25 13.88
C VAL A 78 -10.29 -0.72 14.51
N GLU A 79 -9.19 -0.76 13.77
CA GLU A 79 -7.89 -0.24 14.18
C GLU A 79 -7.94 1.28 14.42
N LEU A 80 -8.62 2.01 13.52
CA LEU A 80 -8.82 3.46 13.65
C LEU A 80 -9.62 3.80 14.90
N LEU A 81 -10.78 3.18 15.09
CA LEU A 81 -11.63 3.42 16.27
C LEU A 81 -10.86 3.11 17.57
N SER A 82 -10.15 1.99 17.60
CA SER A 82 -9.34 1.60 18.75
C SER A 82 -8.20 2.58 19.01
N SER A 83 -7.49 3.00 17.97
CA SER A 83 -6.38 3.96 18.08
C SER A 83 -6.86 5.31 18.56
N LEU A 84 -7.95 5.85 18.00
CA LEU A 84 -8.53 7.12 18.39
C LEU A 84 -9.03 7.12 19.83
N SER A 85 -9.77 6.07 20.20
CA SER A 85 -10.29 5.92 21.56
C SER A 85 -9.15 5.84 22.61
N GLN A 86 -8.14 5.00 22.34
CA GLN A 86 -7.00 4.84 23.25
C GLN A 86 -6.14 6.11 23.31
N LEU A 87 -5.92 6.78 22.19
CA LEU A 87 -5.18 8.03 22.13
C LEU A 87 -5.91 9.14 22.88
N SER A 88 -7.24 9.24 22.73
CA SER A 88 -8.07 10.20 23.47
C SER A 88 -7.99 9.94 24.97
N ALA A 89 -8.13 8.68 25.37
CA ALA A 89 -8.02 8.29 26.79
C ALA A 89 -6.63 8.59 27.36
N LYS A 90 -5.56 8.35 26.61
CA LYS A 90 -4.17 8.68 26.99
C LYS A 90 -3.98 10.17 27.33
N HIS A 91 -4.67 11.04 26.60
CA HIS A 91 -4.60 12.50 26.80
C HIS A 91 -5.73 13.04 27.71
N GLY A 92 -6.54 12.15 28.30
CA GLY A 92 -7.65 12.57 29.19
C GLY A 92 -8.76 13.30 28.45
N LEU A 93 -8.96 13.03 27.17
CA LEU A 93 -10.00 13.63 26.32
C LEU A 93 -11.24 12.74 26.28
N SER A 94 -12.41 13.35 26.25
CA SER A 94 -13.66 12.66 25.88
C SER A 94 -13.67 12.41 24.38
N PHE A 95 -14.12 11.23 23.97
CA PHE A 95 -14.24 10.85 22.56
C PHE A 95 -15.71 10.71 22.20
N GLY A 96 -16.19 11.52 21.26
CA GLY A 96 -17.59 11.59 20.84
C GLY A 96 -18.02 10.56 19.79
N GLY A 97 -17.12 9.65 19.41
CA GLY A 97 -17.38 8.67 18.34
C GLY A 97 -16.96 9.18 16.97
N VAL A 98 -17.13 8.32 15.97
CA VAL A 98 -16.71 8.58 14.57
C VAL A 98 -17.92 8.63 13.67
N SER A 99 -17.96 9.62 12.81
CA SER A 99 -18.92 9.76 11.70
C SER A 99 -18.20 9.45 10.39
N LEU A 100 -18.67 8.43 9.68
CA LEU A 100 -18.15 8.07 8.38
C LEU A 100 -18.97 8.71 7.28
N SER A 101 -18.33 9.23 6.26
CA SER A 101 -19.01 9.78 5.09
C SER A 101 -19.87 8.70 4.40
N PRO A 102 -21.08 9.06 3.92
CA PRO A 102 -21.91 8.12 3.17
C PRO A 102 -21.14 7.51 1.99
N GLY A 103 -21.14 6.19 1.87
CA GLY A 103 -20.37 5.46 0.85
C GLY A 103 -18.95 5.08 1.24
N ALA A 104 -18.40 5.58 2.34
CA ALA A 104 -17.07 5.19 2.81
C ALA A 104 -16.91 3.68 3.08
N LEU A 105 -18.01 3.02 3.42
CA LEU A 105 -18.07 1.57 3.68
C LEU A 105 -18.34 0.73 2.42
N THR A 106 -18.89 1.33 1.36
CA THR A 106 -19.13 0.62 0.10
C THR A 106 -17.81 0.40 -0.61
N LYS A 107 -17.62 -0.80 -1.15
CA LYS A 107 -16.54 -1.09 -2.09
C LYS A 107 -16.86 -0.40 -3.41
N THR A 108 -16.63 0.89 -3.51
CA THR A 108 -16.64 1.56 -4.80
C THR A 108 -15.34 1.16 -5.49
N GLU A 109 -15.44 0.17 -6.37
CA GLU A 109 -14.40 -0.14 -7.36
C GLU A 109 -14.38 0.99 -8.40
N GLU A 110 -14.05 2.20 -7.98
CA GLU A 110 -13.54 3.15 -8.94
C GLU A 110 -12.20 2.59 -9.40
N LYS A 111 -12.06 2.43 -10.72
CA LYS A 111 -10.82 2.04 -11.40
C LYS A 111 -9.76 3.13 -11.20
N LYS A 112 -9.29 3.29 -9.95
CA LYS A 112 -8.02 3.98 -9.69
C LYS A 112 -6.90 3.07 -10.20
N ALA A 113 -5.91 3.66 -10.81
CA ALA A 113 -4.72 2.93 -11.26
C ALA A 113 -4.18 2.08 -10.11
N GLU A 114 -3.65 0.90 -10.40
CA GLU A 114 -3.15 -0.08 -9.41
C GLU A 114 -2.09 0.48 -8.42
N THR A 115 -1.67 1.72 -8.64
CA THR A 115 -0.65 2.44 -7.84
C THR A 115 -1.24 3.55 -6.97
N ASP A 116 -2.54 3.86 -7.05
CA ASP A 116 -3.12 4.93 -6.26
C ASP A 116 -3.44 4.50 -4.84
N LEU A 117 -2.90 5.26 -3.89
CA LEU A 117 -3.20 5.14 -2.48
C LEU A 117 -4.70 5.42 -2.26
N SER A 118 -5.38 4.53 -1.57
CA SER A 118 -6.78 4.70 -1.21
C SER A 118 -6.88 5.39 0.15
N ASP A 119 -7.89 6.23 0.31
CA ASP A 119 -8.15 6.95 1.54
C ASP A 119 -9.56 6.68 2.06
N LEU A 120 -9.69 6.71 3.37
CA LEU A 120 -10.95 6.63 4.11
C LEU A 120 -11.12 7.92 4.91
N THR A 121 -12.02 8.78 4.47
CA THR A 121 -12.31 10.05 5.15
C THR A 121 -13.38 9.85 6.20
N PHE A 122 -13.17 10.41 7.39
CA PHE A 122 -14.09 10.37 8.50
C PHE A 122 -13.93 11.60 9.41
N SER A 123 -14.93 11.88 10.21
CA SER A 123 -14.94 12.99 11.17
C SER A 123 -15.20 12.46 12.57
N PHE A 124 -14.61 13.08 13.56
CA PHE A 124 -14.84 12.76 14.96
C PHE A 124 -14.68 13.98 15.85
N GLU A 125 -15.30 13.93 17.03
CA GLU A 125 -15.22 14.98 18.04
C GLU A 125 -14.40 14.51 19.24
N VAL A 126 -13.52 15.38 19.74
CA VAL A 126 -12.85 15.19 21.03
C VAL A 126 -13.05 16.43 21.90
N GLY A 127 -13.26 16.21 23.20
CA GLY A 127 -13.46 17.30 24.16
C GLY A 127 -12.51 17.20 25.35
N GLY A 128 -12.00 18.32 25.80
CA GLY A 128 -11.12 18.39 26.95
C GLY A 128 -10.34 19.68 27.07
N GLU A 129 -9.24 19.65 27.81
CA GLU A 129 -8.36 20.79 27.97
C GLU A 129 -7.62 21.09 26.65
N PHE A 130 -7.49 22.38 26.29
CA PHE A 130 -6.85 22.81 25.05
C PHE A 130 -5.45 22.22 24.83
N ASN A 131 -4.60 22.23 25.87
CA ASN A 131 -3.26 21.65 25.77
C ASN A 131 -3.28 20.15 25.53
N SER A 132 -4.25 19.42 26.08
CA SER A 132 -4.46 18.00 25.84
C SER A 132 -4.88 17.74 24.39
N VAL A 133 -5.76 18.56 23.85
CA VAL A 133 -6.17 18.51 22.43
C VAL A 133 -4.97 18.74 21.50
N LEU A 134 -4.11 19.71 21.80
CA LEU A 134 -2.90 19.95 20.99
C LEU A 134 -1.92 18.78 21.04
N LYS A 135 -1.73 18.16 22.20
CA LYS A 135 -0.89 16.96 22.34
C LYS A 135 -1.47 15.78 21.54
N PHE A 136 -2.77 15.59 21.64
CA PHE A 136 -3.52 14.58 20.88
C PHE A 136 -3.32 14.76 19.37
N LEU A 137 -3.52 15.99 18.83
CA LEU A 137 -3.35 16.26 17.39
C LEU A 137 -1.92 15.97 16.90
N ARG A 138 -0.90 16.32 17.68
CA ARG A 138 0.50 16.03 17.33
C ARG A 138 0.80 14.55 17.31
N GLU A 139 0.21 13.79 18.23
CA GLU A 139 0.45 12.34 18.32
C GLU A 139 -0.40 11.59 17.29
N LEU A 140 -1.55 12.13 16.90
CA LEU A 140 -2.44 11.53 15.92
C LEU A 140 -1.73 11.27 14.58
N GLU A 141 -0.97 12.27 14.10
CA GLU A 141 -0.22 12.14 12.83
C GLU A 141 0.95 11.14 12.90
N ASN A 142 1.35 10.73 14.11
CA ASN A 142 2.39 9.73 14.34
C ASN A 142 1.82 8.40 14.86
N THR A 143 0.52 8.19 14.68
CA THR A 143 -0.19 6.99 15.14
C THR A 143 -0.56 6.12 13.94
N ALA A 144 -0.41 4.81 14.09
CA ALA A 144 -0.86 3.83 13.10
C ALA A 144 -2.34 3.48 13.32
N PRO A 145 -3.12 3.29 12.23
CA PRO A 145 -2.79 3.47 10.81
C PRO A 145 -2.43 4.90 10.43
N LEU A 146 -1.72 5.09 9.31
CA LEU A 146 -1.33 6.42 8.85
C LEU A 146 -2.56 7.28 8.58
N MET A 147 -2.62 8.41 9.27
CA MET A 147 -3.71 9.38 9.17
C MET A 147 -3.16 10.77 8.83
N LYS A 148 -3.95 11.53 8.10
CA LYS A 148 -3.69 12.94 7.80
C LYS A 148 -4.86 13.77 8.32
N ILE A 149 -4.56 14.80 9.07
CA ILE A 149 -5.57 15.77 9.52
C ILE A 149 -5.87 16.71 8.35
N ASP A 150 -7.12 16.71 7.89
CA ASP A 150 -7.58 17.55 6.79
C ASP A 150 -8.15 18.88 7.30
N LYS A 151 -8.87 18.82 8.43
CA LYS A 151 -9.48 20.00 9.03
C LYS A 151 -9.63 19.85 10.55
N VAL A 152 -9.48 20.94 11.26
CA VAL A 152 -9.74 21.03 12.69
C VAL A 152 -10.63 22.24 12.96
N GLY A 153 -11.80 22.00 13.53
CA GLY A 153 -12.70 23.00 14.06
C GLY A 153 -12.58 23.04 15.59
N LEU A 154 -12.31 24.19 16.18
CA LEU A 154 -12.21 24.36 17.63
C LEU A 154 -13.35 25.21 18.15
N THR A 155 -14.14 24.67 19.08
CA THR A 155 -15.18 25.39 19.78
C THR A 155 -14.80 25.53 21.25
N ILE A 156 -14.61 26.76 21.71
CA ILE A 156 -14.26 27.04 23.10
C ILE A 156 -15.56 27.19 23.90
N LYS A 157 -15.73 26.33 24.91
CA LYS A 157 -16.84 26.39 25.86
C LYS A 157 -16.36 27.14 27.10
N THR A 158 -16.68 28.44 27.20
CA THR A 158 -16.42 29.22 28.43
C THR A 158 -17.63 29.07 29.35
N ASN A 159 -17.38 28.67 30.60
CA ASN A 159 -18.43 28.66 31.61
C ASN A 159 -18.39 29.98 32.40
N PRO A 160 -19.34 30.88 32.21
CA PRO A 160 -19.28 32.22 32.83
C PRO A 160 -19.54 32.21 34.35
N LEU A 161 -19.89 31.06 34.92
CA LEU A 161 -20.26 31.00 36.36
C LEU A 161 -19.09 30.72 37.32
N PHE A 162 -17.94 30.40 36.81
CA PHE A 162 -16.74 30.17 37.63
C PHE A 162 -15.58 30.97 37.05
N ASP A 163 -15.03 31.85 37.87
CA ASP A 163 -13.84 32.70 37.58
C ASP A 163 -12.55 31.89 37.34
N ILE A 164 -12.67 30.57 37.25
CA ILE A 164 -11.62 29.64 36.89
C ILE A 164 -11.70 29.40 35.37
N ILE A 165 -10.77 29.99 34.65
CA ILE A 165 -10.60 29.82 33.20
C ILE A 165 -10.13 28.41 32.91
N THR A 166 -10.99 27.42 33.11
CA THR A 166 -10.79 26.08 32.56
C THR A 166 -11.28 26.13 31.13
N THR A 167 -10.38 26.37 30.20
CA THR A 167 -10.70 26.44 28.79
C THR A 167 -10.96 25.03 28.27
N MET A 168 -12.19 24.57 28.45
CA MET A 168 -12.66 23.33 27.84
C MET A 168 -12.93 23.59 26.37
N VAL A 169 -12.36 22.75 25.52
CA VAL A 169 -12.47 22.88 24.07
C VAL A 169 -13.15 21.63 23.53
N ALA A 170 -14.07 21.79 22.61
CA ALA A 170 -14.53 20.74 21.71
C ALA A 170 -13.83 20.91 20.38
N ALA A 171 -13.22 19.87 19.89
CA ALA A 171 -12.53 19.85 18.61
C ALA A 171 -13.25 18.88 17.66
N ASP A 172 -13.74 19.41 16.54
CA ASP A 172 -14.24 18.64 15.41
C ASP A 172 -13.10 18.42 14.43
N ILE A 173 -12.76 17.18 14.15
CA ILE A 173 -11.56 16.81 13.38
C ILE A 173 -11.96 15.96 12.19
N ASP A 174 -11.62 16.43 10.98
CA ASP A 174 -11.76 15.67 9.75
C ASP A 174 -10.40 15.06 9.41
N VAL A 175 -10.38 13.74 9.17
CA VAL A 175 -9.17 12.95 8.96
C VAL A 175 -9.34 12.03 7.76
N SER A 176 -8.27 11.87 7.00
CA SER A 176 -8.12 10.83 5.98
C SER A 176 -7.13 9.77 6.45
N ALA A 177 -7.60 8.52 6.56
CA ALA A 177 -6.74 7.36 6.83
C ALA A 177 -6.38 6.66 5.54
N PHE A 178 -5.11 6.31 5.38
CA PHE A 178 -4.62 5.69 4.16
C PHE A 178 -4.54 4.18 4.30
N TYR A 179 -4.94 3.49 3.23
CA TYR A 179 -4.80 2.04 3.09
C TYR A 179 -4.45 1.70 1.66
N GLN A 180 -3.80 0.57 1.44
CA GLN A 180 -3.41 0.14 0.11
C GLN A 180 -3.73 -1.34 -0.08
N PRO A 181 -4.71 -1.67 -0.94
CA PRO A 181 -5.02 -3.05 -1.26
C PRO A 181 -3.80 -3.81 -1.76
N ALA A 182 -3.68 -5.06 -1.33
CA ALA A 182 -2.59 -5.91 -1.79
C ALA A 182 -2.59 -6.02 -3.32
N PRO A 183 -1.42 -5.96 -3.97
CA PRO A 183 -1.32 -6.06 -5.41
C PRO A 183 -1.87 -7.40 -5.90
N LYS A 184 -2.72 -7.38 -6.91
CA LYS A 184 -3.35 -8.58 -7.50
C LYS A 184 -2.36 -9.43 -8.29
N SER A 185 -1.20 -8.87 -8.65
CA SER A 185 -0.13 -9.58 -9.35
C SER A 185 1.24 -9.18 -8.83
N LEU A 186 2.15 -10.12 -8.77
CA LEU A 186 3.55 -9.88 -8.37
C LEU A 186 4.42 -9.29 -9.48
N GLY A 187 3.81 -8.85 -10.57
CA GLY A 187 4.51 -8.40 -11.77
C GLY A 187 5.06 -9.53 -12.64
N GLY A 188 5.61 -9.18 -13.79
CA GLY A 188 6.19 -10.17 -14.73
C GLY A 188 7.47 -10.78 -14.20
N ILE A 189 7.73 -12.05 -14.59
CA ILE A 189 8.95 -12.77 -14.21
C ILE A 189 10.22 -12.02 -14.64
N SER A 190 10.15 -11.31 -15.77
CA SER A 190 11.26 -10.55 -16.35
C SER A 190 11.46 -9.16 -15.73
N GLN A 191 10.58 -8.70 -14.83
CA GLN A 191 10.77 -7.42 -14.16
C GLN A 191 11.90 -7.50 -13.13
N PRO A 192 12.83 -6.54 -13.10
CA PRO A 192 13.92 -6.54 -12.14
C PRO A 192 13.37 -6.33 -10.72
N VAL A 193 14.00 -6.98 -9.74
CA VAL A 193 13.73 -6.69 -8.32
C VAL A 193 14.36 -5.35 -7.99
N LYS A 194 13.53 -4.39 -7.61
CA LYS A 194 14.00 -3.08 -7.17
C LYS A 194 14.28 -3.14 -5.66
N LEU A 195 15.53 -3.00 -5.28
CA LEU A 195 15.91 -2.82 -3.89
C LEU A 195 15.61 -1.39 -3.44
N LEU A 196 15.28 -1.24 -2.16
CA LEU A 196 15.03 0.06 -1.57
C LEU A 196 16.29 0.93 -1.58
N SER A 197 16.14 2.18 -1.96
CA SER A 197 17.19 3.19 -1.84
C SER A 197 17.37 3.62 -0.38
N ARG A 198 18.48 4.24 -0.05
CA ARG A 198 18.74 4.77 1.31
C ARG A 198 17.68 5.78 1.77
N SER A 199 17.15 6.59 0.85
CA SER A 199 16.06 7.52 1.16
C SER A 199 14.75 6.81 1.48
N GLU A 200 14.41 5.76 0.74
CA GLU A 200 13.23 4.92 0.99
C GLU A 200 13.37 4.18 2.33
N GLU A 201 14.56 3.67 2.67
CA GLU A 201 14.82 3.06 3.98
C GLU A 201 14.69 4.05 5.14
N ALA A 202 15.12 5.30 4.95
CA ALA A 202 14.94 6.35 5.97
C ALA A 202 13.47 6.67 6.21
N ILE A 203 12.65 6.69 5.16
CA ILE A 203 11.19 6.87 5.27
C ILE A 203 10.56 5.68 6.01
N LEU A 204 10.91 4.45 5.63
CA LEU A 204 10.42 3.25 6.32
C LEU A 204 10.77 3.25 7.80
N SER A 205 11.99 3.66 8.16
CA SER A 205 12.41 3.74 9.56
C SER A 205 11.53 4.70 10.37
N ARG A 206 11.13 5.84 9.78
CA ARG A 206 10.20 6.78 10.42
C ARG A 206 8.82 6.18 10.61
N LEU A 207 8.29 5.50 9.59
CA LEU A 207 6.98 4.84 9.64
C LEU A 207 6.96 3.72 10.69
N PHE A 208 8.06 2.99 10.88
CA PHE A 208 8.15 1.94 11.89
C PHE A 208 8.16 2.46 13.35
N ASN A 209 8.43 3.74 13.54
CA ASN A 209 8.39 4.41 14.85
C ASN A 209 7.01 4.95 15.22
N PHE A 210 5.99 4.76 14.38
CA PHE A 210 4.63 5.18 14.68
C PHE A 210 4.09 4.47 15.92
N THR A 211 3.36 5.21 16.74
CA THR A 211 2.67 4.66 17.92
C THR A 211 1.59 3.67 17.45
N LYS A 212 1.58 2.50 18.04
CA LYS A 212 0.64 1.43 17.70
C LYS A 212 -0.24 1.14 18.89
N PHE A 213 -1.54 1.13 18.67
CA PHE A 213 -2.52 0.68 19.63
C PHE A 213 -3.05 -0.69 19.20
N GLN A 214 -3.25 -1.59 20.17
CA GLN A 214 -3.86 -2.88 19.87
C GLN A 214 -5.35 -2.67 19.61
N ALA A 215 -5.87 -3.29 18.56
CA ALA A 215 -7.31 -3.32 18.33
C ALA A 215 -7.98 -4.08 19.48
N VAL A 216 -8.70 -3.35 20.30
CA VAL A 216 -9.52 -3.94 21.37
C VAL A 216 -10.91 -4.13 20.80
N LEU A 217 -11.23 -5.35 20.41
CA LEU A 217 -12.61 -5.69 20.08
C LEU A 217 -13.42 -5.63 21.40
N PRO A 218 -14.49 -4.83 21.45
CA PRO A 218 -15.37 -4.86 22.61
C PRO A 218 -15.87 -6.30 22.79
N VAL A 219 -15.70 -6.84 23.99
CA VAL A 219 -16.32 -8.12 24.35
C VAL A 219 -17.82 -7.87 24.34
N VAL A 220 -18.44 -8.15 23.21
CA VAL A 220 -19.90 -8.16 23.12
C VAL A 220 -20.33 -9.32 24.01
N GLN A 221 -20.90 -9.01 25.18
CA GLN A 221 -21.65 -10.01 25.92
C GLN A 221 -22.74 -10.48 24.96
N THR A 222 -22.54 -11.66 24.38
CA THR A 222 -23.54 -12.31 23.55
C THR A 222 -24.79 -12.39 24.41
N GLY A 223 -25.84 -11.71 23.96
CA GLY A 223 -27.13 -11.77 24.63
C GLY A 223 -27.57 -13.21 24.90
N LYS A 224 -28.64 -13.35 25.62
CA LYS A 224 -29.25 -14.61 26.08
C LYS A 224 -28.78 -15.85 25.31
N THR A 225 -28.28 -16.85 26.04
CA THR A 225 -27.82 -18.11 25.48
C THR A 225 -28.95 -18.87 24.77
N ASP A 226 -30.20 -18.51 25.06
CA ASP A 226 -31.41 -18.98 24.37
C ASP A 226 -32.29 -17.78 24.02
N LEU A 227 -32.48 -17.57 22.72
CA LEU A 227 -33.33 -16.50 22.16
C LEU A 227 -34.82 -16.74 22.49
N PHE A 228 -35.18 -17.95 22.88
CA PHE A 228 -36.56 -18.37 23.15
C PHE A 228 -36.86 -18.64 24.63
N ASP A 229 -35.89 -18.38 25.52
CA ASP A 229 -36.12 -18.40 26.96
C ASP A 229 -36.91 -17.17 27.41
N PHE A 230 -38.23 -17.29 27.46
CA PHE A 230 -39.16 -16.25 27.89
C PHE A 230 -39.33 -16.17 29.42
N GLY A 231 -38.43 -16.82 30.19
CA GLY A 231 -38.46 -16.76 31.66
C GLY A 231 -39.84 -17.01 32.24
N GLN A 232 -40.11 -18.22 32.64
CA GLN A 232 -41.33 -18.55 33.43
C GLN A 232 -41.24 -17.93 34.82
#